data_935ac89ed34a41cdcbb1138b137659b8
#
_entry.id   935ac89ed34a41cdcbb1138b137659b8
#
_cell.length_a   1.000
_cell.length_b   1.000
_cell.length_c   1.000
_cell.angle_alpha   90.00
_cell.angle_beta   90.00
_cell.angle_gamma   90.00
#
_symmetry.space_group_name_H-M   'P 1'
#
loop_
_entity.id
_entity.type
_entity.pdbx_description
1 polymer ?
#
loop_
_entity_poly.entity_id
_entity_poly.type
_entity_poly.pdbx_seq_one_letter_code
_entity_poly.pdbx_strand_id
1 'polypeptide(L)'
;MGRGEYDGVASALETLLDGSPTEREVQRFLRPYPYVVRNALNAWAWNSIHLKPEFRFGGDYIADFLILSAHSGAWHTVLIEFESPTARPFTKNGNPSRALAKGLAQLEEWNIWIKKNESGFRAKLSTLLKSRQTPAQCSNASDHQLAHTEIRDPDTVITKEYVVVVGRRSSFFDSNSQERRGEHYARGQRIASYDRLLDQAKILDPLRKRSSPGRSLRDFISPYPASA
;
A
#
# COMPACT_ATOMS: atom_id res chain seq x y z
N MET A 1 -18.33 -2.08 -5.88
CA MET A 1 -18.21 -0.66 -5.43
C MET A 1 -19.51 0.05 -5.72
N GLY A 2 -20.15 0.59 -4.67
CA GLY A 2 -21.34 1.45 -4.84
C GLY A 2 -20.99 2.77 -5.54
N ARG A 3 -21.90 3.26 -6.40
CA ARG A 3 -21.77 4.61 -6.95
C ARG A 3 -21.85 5.60 -5.78
N GLY A 4 -20.86 6.49 -5.64
CA GLY A 4 -20.80 7.51 -4.58
C GLY A 4 -19.83 7.23 -3.44
N GLU A 5 -19.31 6.01 -3.29
CA GLU A 5 -18.41 5.63 -2.19
C GLU A 5 -17.10 6.46 -2.14
N TYR A 6 -16.65 6.98 -3.29
CA TYR A 6 -15.41 7.77 -3.43
C TYR A 6 -15.66 9.20 -3.92
N ASP A 7 -16.91 9.66 -3.90
CA ASP A 7 -17.26 11.02 -4.31
C ASP A 7 -16.59 12.05 -3.38
N GLY A 8 -15.82 12.98 -3.95
CA GLY A 8 -15.13 14.04 -3.23
C GLY A 8 -13.89 13.61 -2.42
N VAL A 9 -13.53 12.33 -2.44
CA VAL A 9 -12.39 11.78 -1.68
C VAL A 9 -11.07 12.43 -2.09
N ALA A 10 -10.89 12.71 -3.37
CA ALA A 10 -9.67 13.35 -3.86
C ALA A 10 -9.50 14.77 -3.31
N SER A 11 -10.56 15.57 -3.37
CA SER A 11 -10.56 16.93 -2.86
C SER A 11 -10.36 16.98 -1.34
N ALA A 12 -11.03 16.09 -0.60
CA ALA A 12 -10.90 16.02 0.84
C ALA A 12 -9.48 15.59 1.26
N LEU A 13 -8.87 14.62 0.57
CA LEU A 13 -7.48 14.20 0.82
C LEU A 13 -6.48 15.32 0.50
N GLU A 14 -6.69 16.04 -0.61
CA GLU A 14 -5.84 17.16 -1.01
C GLU A 14 -5.89 18.28 0.05
N THR A 15 -7.09 18.68 0.46
CA THR A 15 -7.28 19.67 1.53
C THR A 15 -6.63 19.23 2.85
N LEU A 16 -6.80 17.97 3.22
CA LEU A 16 -6.16 17.42 4.41
C LEU A 16 -4.63 17.53 4.32
N LEU A 17 -4.04 17.07 3.21
CA LEU A 17 -2.59 17.06 3.02
C LEU A 17 -1.99 18.47 2.96
N ASP A 18 -2.72 19.46 2.44
CA ASP A 18 -2.30 20.86 2.37
C ASP A 18 -2.40 21.55 3.73
N GLY A 19 -3.24 21.04 4.63
CA GLY A 19 -3.37 21.49 6.01
C GLY A 19 -2.23 21.04 6.94
N SER A 20 -1.18 20.41 6.42
CA SER A 20 -0.05 19.89 7.23
C SER A 20 -0.48 18.92 8.33
N PRO A 21 -1.22 17.85 8.00
CA PRO A 21 -1.78 16.93 8.98
C PRO A 21 -0.71 16.09 9.66
N THR A 22 -1.09 15.52 10.79
CA THR A 22 -0.36 14.43 11.40
C THR A 22 -0.55 13.13 10.60
N GLU A 23 0.37 12.20 10.76
CA GLU A 23 0.30 10.83 10.23
C GLU A 23 -1.04 10.15 10.59
N ARG A 24 -1.45 10.23 11.87
CA ARG A 24 -2.70 9.63 12.37
C ARG A 24 -3.97 10.20 11.73
N GLU A 25 -3.98 11.48 11.40
CA GLU A 25 -5.11 12.10 10.70
C GLU A 25 -5.25 11.54 9.30
N VAL A 26 -4.15 11.38 8.58
CA VAL A 26 -4.18 10.78 7.24
C VAL A 26 -4.55 9.30 7.30
N GLN A 27 -4.02 8.54 8.24
CA GLN A 27 -4.40 7.13 8.45
C GLN A 27 -5.90 7.00 8.73
N ARG A 28 -6.44 7.83 9.64
CA ARG A 28 -7.88 7.85 9.96
C ARG A 28 -8.72 8.17 8.74
N PHE A 29 -8.28 9.14 7.92
CA PHE A 29 -8.94 9.48 6.67
C PHE A 29 -8.94 8.33 5.67
N LEU A 30 -7.84 7.59 5.54
CA LEU A 30 -7.70 6.50 4.56
C LEU A 30 -8.40 5.20 4.95
N ARG A 31 -8.72 4.99 6.24
CA ARG A 31 -9.39 3.75 6.71
C ARG A 31 -10.67 3.38 5.94
N PRO A 32 -11.61 4.30 5.69
CA PRO A 32 -12.81 4.01 4.91
C PRO A 32 -12.53 3.90 3.39
N TYR A 33 -11.33 4.26 2.93
CA TYR A 33 -10.95 4.27 1.53
C TYR A 33 -9.79 3.32 1.19
N PRO A 34 -9.88 2.02 1.52
CA PRO A 34 -8.75 1.10 1.40
C PRO A 34 -8.26 0.92 -0.04
N TYR A 35 -9.13 1.13 -1.04
CA TYR A 35 -8.74 1.03 -2.44
C TYR A 35 -7.82 2.16 -2.91
N VAL A 36 -7.83 3.33 -2.24
CA VAL A 36 -6.83 4.38 -2.49
C VAL A 36 -5.43 3.85 -2.15
N VAL A 37 -5.29 3.23 -0.98
CA VAL A 37 -4.02 2.64 -0.52
C VAL A 37 -3.59 1.48 -1.44
N ARG A 38 -4.53 0.56 -1.73
CA ARG A 38 -4.28 -0.57 -2.62
C ARG A 38 -3.75 -0.13 -3.98
N ASN A 39 -4.48 0.75 -4.67
CA ASN A 39 -4.14 1.14 -6.04
C ASN A 39 -2.86 1.98 -6.09
N ALA A 40 -2.57 2.74 -5.03
CA ALA A 40 -1.33 3.50 -4.94
C ALA A 40 -0.10 2.61 -4.70
N LEU A 41 -0.23 1.56 -3.91
CA LEU A 41 0.92 0.83 -3.37
C LEU A 41 1.02 -0.62 -3.85
N ASN A 42 0.01 -1.16 -4.54
CA ASN A 42 0.06 -2.46 -5.19
C ASN A 42 0.01 -2.29 -6.72
N ALA A 43 1.11 -2.61 -7.38
CA ALA A 43 1.26 -2.43 -8.83
C ALA A 43 0.84 -3.66 -9.66
N TRP A 44 0.42 -4.77 -9.02
CA TRP A 44 0.20 -6.05 -9.69
C TRP A 44 -1.28 -6.33 -9.92
N ALA A 45 -1.59 -7.07 -10.98
CA ALA A 45 -2.94 -7.61 -11.24
C ALA A 45 -3.10 -8.96 -10.51
N TRP A 46 -4.19 -9.14 -9.76
CA TRP A 46 -4.37 -10.25 -8.84
C TRP A 46 -5.75 -10.89 -8.96
N ASN A 47 -5.81 -12.20 -8.67
CA ASN A 47 -7.06 -12.96 -8.62
C ASN A 47 -7.84 -12.70 -7.34
N SER A 48 -7.14 -12.44 -6.23
CA SER A 48 -7.72 -12.16 -4.92
C SER A 48 -6.92 -11.09 -4.20
N ILE A 49 -7.60 -10.13 -3.56
CA ILE A 49 -6.96 -9.04 -2.82
C ILE A 49 -7.70 -8.80 -1.51
N HIS A 50 -6.95 -8.77 -0.42
CA HIS A 50 -7.41 -8.47 0.92
C HIS A 50 -6.67 -7.26 1.47
N LEU A 51 -7.41 -6.37 2.12
CA LEU A 51 -6.90 -5.11 2.66
C LEU A 51 -7.19 -5.05 4.15
N LYS A 52 -6.17 -4.79 4.96
CA LYS A 52 -6.33 -4.71 6.41
C LYS A 52 -5.60 -3.49 6.98
N PRO A 53 -6.33 -2.45 7.41
CA PRO A 53 -5.77 -1.40 8.27
C PRO A 53 -5.37 -2.00 9.62
N GLU A 54 -4.31 -1.46 10.21
CA GLU A 54 -3.80 -1.85 11.53
C GLU A 54 -3.62 -3.37 11.68
N PHE A 55 -2.83 -3.94 10.78
CA PHE A 55 -2.58 -5.37 10.80
C PHE A 55 -1.58 -5.75 11.89
N ARG A 56 -2.06 -6.42 12.93
CA ARG A 56 -1.23 -6.94 14.03
C ARG A 56 -0.64 -8.30 13.68
N PHE A 57 0.68 -8.39 13.73
CA PHE A 57 1.43 -9.64 13.61
C PHE A 57 2.53 -9.66 14.68
N GLY A 58 2.77 -10.73 15.32
CA GLY A 58 3.64 -10.73 16.51
C GLY A 58 3.05 -9.98 17.71
N GLY A 59 3.79 -9.94 18.80
CA GLY A 59 3.32 -9.32 20.06
C GLY A 59 3.03 -7.83 19.91
N ASP A 60 4.06 -7.06 19.50
CA ASP A 60 4.02 -5.59 19.50
C ASP A 60 4.03 -4.97 18.10
N TYR A 61 4.11 -5.79 17.04
CA TYR A 61 4.21 -5.29 15.67
C TYR A 61 2.84 -5.06 15.04
N ILE A 62 2.65 -3.84 14.53
CA ILE A 62 1.45 -3.41 13.83
C ILE A 62 1.90 -2.72 12.56
N ALA A 63 1.49 -3.25 11.40
CA ALA A 63 1.59 -2.49 10.16
C ALA A 63 0.37 -1.57 10.04
N ASP A 64 0.56 -0.32 9.66
CA ASP A 64 -0.53 0.63 9.47
C ASP A 64 -1.53 0.14 8.42
N PHE A 65 -1.01 -0.56 7.41
CA PHE A 65 -1.80 -1.22 6.40
C PHE A 65 -1.14 -2.50 5.90
N LEU A 66 -1.95 -3.54 5.64
CA LEU A 66 -1.54 -4.73 4.91
C LEU A 66 -2.35 -4.83 3.62
N ILE A 67 -1.68 -5.10 2.51
CA ILE A 67 -2.28 -5.62 1.29
C ILE A 67 -1.82 -7.06 1.15
N LEU A 68 -2.77 -7.99 1.06
CA LEU A 68 -2.51 -9.40 0.80
C LEU A 68 -3.19 -9.77 -0.51
N SER A 69 -2.45 -10.28 -1.47
CA SER A 69 -2.94 -10.61 -2.79
C SER A 69 -2.42 -11.95 -3.28
N ALA A 70 -3.21 -12.64 -4.11
CA ALA A 70 -2.88 -13.94 -4.68
C ALA A 70 -2.83 -13.89 -6.21
N HIS A 71 -1.88 -14.63 -6.79
CA HIS A 71 -1.80 -14.87 -8.21
C HIS A 71 -1.16 -16.24 -8.48
N SER A 72 -1.72 -16.99 -9.44
CA SER A 72 -1.09 -18.19 -10.05
C SER A 72 -0.21 -19.04 -9.12
N GLY A 73 -0.73 -19.41 -7.94
CA GLY A 73 -0.03 -20.28 -6.97
C GLY A 73 0.95 -19.57 -6.03
N ALA A 74 0.96 -18.25 -5.98
CA ALA A 74 1.75 -17.47 -5.01
C ALA A 74 0.93 -16.39 -4.33
N TRP A 75 1.35 -16.03 -3.12
CA TRP A 75 0.80 -14.90 -2.36
C TRP A 75 1.81 -13.77 -2.30
N HIS A 76 1.32 -12.56 -2.25
CA HIS A 76 2.13 -11.36 -2.10
C HIS A 76 1.59 -10.51 -0.96
N THR A 77 2.46 -10.10 -0.05
CA THR A 77 2.15 -9.20 1.05
C THR A 77 2.86 -7.87 0.86
N VAL A 78 2.12 -6.78 1.00
CA VAL A 78 2.68 -5.43 1.11
C VAL A 78 2.38 -4.92 2.51
N LEU A 79 3.41 -4.76 3.33
CA LEU A 79 3.35 -4.19 4.67
C LEU A 79 3.71 -2.71 4.59
N ILE A 80 2.84 -1.84 5.07
CA ILE A 80 2.91 -0.40 4.87
C ILE A 80 3.00 0.30 6.21
N GLU A 81 3.98 1.20 6.32
CA GLU A 81 4.16 2.16 7.40
C GLU A 81 3.95 3.57 6.87
N PHE A 82 3.14 4.36 7.56
CA PHE A 82 2.97 5.77 7.30
C PHE A 82 3.85 6.58 8.25
N GLU A 83 4.57 7.53 7.71
CA GLU A 83 5.35 8.52 8.45
C GLU A 83 4.86 9.93 8.13
N SER A 84 5.34 10.94 8.81
CA SER A 84 4.86 12.31 8.68
C SER A 84 4.70 12.78 7.22
N PRO A 85 3.53 13.26 6.79
CA PRO A 85 3.29 13.79 5.45
C PRO A 85 4.05 15.12 5.19
N THR A 86 4.46 15.81 6.24
CA THR A 86 5.20 17.08 6.16
C THR A 86 6.72 16.90 6.18
N ALA A 87 7.20 15.70 6.51
CA ALA A 87 8.63 15.43 6.57
C ALA A 87 9.26 15.39 5.19
N ARG A 88 10.48 15.94 5.06
CA ARG A 88 11.33 15.61 3.91
C ARG A 88 11.87 14.19 4.10
N PRO A 89 11.86 13.34 3.07
CA PRO A 89 12.38 11.98 3.20
C PRO A 89 13.90 11.94 3.38
N PHE A 90 14.63 12.83 2.72
CA PHE A 90 16.08 12.89 2.81
C PHE A 90 16.55 14.27 3.30
N THR A 91 17.68 14.27 3.99
CA THR A 91 18.40 15.49 4.38
C THR A 91 19.14 16.08 3.16
N LYS A 92 19.67 17.31 3.27
CA LYS A 92 20.49 17.93 2.22
C LYS A 92 21.70 17.08 1.83
N ASN A 93 22.22 16.28 2.76
CA ASN A 93 23.37 15.39 2.51
C ASN A 93 22.94 14.01 1.97
N GLY A 94 21.68 13.82 1.60
CA GLY A 94 21.15 12.57 1.06
C GLY A 94 20.89 11.47 2.08
N ASN A 95 21.14 11.68 3.36
CA ASN A 95 20.81 10.71 4.40
C ASN A 95 19.29 10.68 4.66
N PRO A 96 18.72 9.54 5.07
CA PRO A 96 17.34 9.48 5.51
C PRO A 96 17.08 10.53 6.61
N SER A 97 15.97 11.24 6.52
CA SER A 97 15.52 12.11 7.60
C SER A 97 15.13 11.27 8.83
N ARG A 98 14.95 11.91 9.98
CA ARG A 98 14.52 11.21 11.19
C ARG A 98 13.22 10.41 10.99
N ALA A 99 12.24 10.97 10.29
CA ALA A 99 10.98 10.28 9.99
C ALA A 99 11.21 9.06 9.08
N LEU A 100 11.91 9.24 7.96
CA LEU A 100 12.21 8.12 7.07
C LEU A 100 13.06 7.05 7.75
N ALA A 101 14.08 7.44 8.52
CA ALA A 101 14.94 6.50 9.24
C ALA A 101 14.16 5.65 10.25
N LYS A 102 13.19 6.26 10.95
CA LYS A 102 12.28 5.55 11.87
C LYS A 102 11.46 4.52 11.13
N GLY A 103 10.77 4.91 10.03
CA GLY A 103 9.98 3.98 9.23
C GLY A 103 10.81 2.83 8.66
N LEU A 104 12.00 3.12 8.10
CA LEU A 104 12.90 2.09 7.58
C LEU A 104 13.39 1.11 8.65
N ALA A 105 13.71 1.60 9.85
CA ALA A 105 14.10 0.75 10.97
C ALA A 105 12.95 -0.19 11.38
N GLN A 106 11.72 0.32 11.42
CA GLN A 106 10.53 -0.46 11.72
C GLN A 106 10.29 -1.55 10.67
N LEU A 107 10.44 -1.25 9.38
CA LEU A 107 10.35 -2.26 8.31
C LEU A 107 11.40 -3.35 8.46
N GLU A 108 12.62 -3.01 8.85
CA GLU A 108 13.69 -3.99 9.06
C GLU A 108 13.38 -4.88 10.27
N GLU A 109 12.90 -4.33 11.38
CA GLU A 109 12.42 -5.10 12.52
C GLU A 109 11.32 -6.09 12.13
N TRP A 110 10.35 -5.66 11.31
CA TRP A 110 9.29 -6.54 10.78
C TRP A 110 9.86 -7.67 9.93
N ASN A 111 10.79 -7.35 9.03
CA ASN A 111 11.45 -8.34 8.18
C ASN A 111 12.19 -9.40 9.01
N ILE A 112 12.95 -8.97 10.01
CA ILE A 112 13.68 -9.86 10.94
C ILE A 112 12.68 -10.74 11.71
N TRP A 113 11.63 -10.15 12.26
CA TRP A 113 10.63 -10.89 13.01
C TRP A 113 9.91 -11.92 12.15
N ILE A 114 9.47 -11.54 10.96
CA ILE A 114 8.75 -12.44 10.04
C ILE A 114 9.65 -13.61 9.61
N LYS A 115 10.93 -13.36 9.32
CA LYS A 115 11.88 -14.43 9.00
C LYS A 115 12.05 -15.45 10.14
N LYS A 116 12.04 -14.97 11.39
CA LYS A 116 12.16 -15.83 12.58
C LYS A 116 10.85 -16.53 12.96
N ASN A 117 9.71 -15.99 12.55
CA ASN A 117 8.37 -16.42 12.98
C ASN A 117 7.43 -16.66 11.79
N GLU A 118 7.93 -17.23 10.70
CA GLU A 118 7.17 -17.36 9.46
C GLU A 118 5.86 -18.13 9.63
N SER A 119 5.86 -19.24 10.36
CA SER A 119 4.65 -20.01 10.64
C SER A 119 3.59 -19.20 11.41
N GLY A 120 4.03 -18.40 12.38
CA GLY A 120 3.16 -17.47 13.11
C GLY A 120 2.60 -16.37 12.22
N PHE A 121 3.41 -15.81 11.33
CA PHE A 121 2.96 -14.81 10.36
C PHE A 121 1.92 -15.41 9.39
N ARG A 122 2.18 -16.60 8.83
CA ARG A 122 1.23 -17.35 7.98
C ARG A 122 -0.10 -17.61 8.70
N ALA A 123 -0.05 -17.97 9.99
CA ALA A 123 -1.25 -18.16 10.80
C ALA A 123 -2.08 -16.87 10.95
N LYS A 124 -1.44 -15.71 11.09
CA LYS A 124 -2.13 -14.40 11.13
C LYS A 124 -2.78 -14.07 9.78
N LEU A 125 -2.08 -14.28 8.66
CA LEU A 125 -2.65 -14.11 7.33
C LEU A 125 -3.84 -15.03 7.09
N SER A 126 -3.73 -16.31 7.48
CA SER A 126 -4.84 -17.28 7.42
C SER A 126 -6.06 -16.82 8.22
N THR A 127 -5.84 -16.25 9.42
CA THR A 127 -6.92 -15.70 10.25
C THR A 127 -7.61 -14.52 9.55
N LEU A 128 -6.82 -13.64 8.90
CA LEU A 128 -7.35 -12.55 8.10
C LEU A 128 -8.26 -13.07 6.97
N LEU A 129 -7.82 -14.09 6.25
CA LEU A 129 -8.59 -14.69 5.15
C LEU A 129 -9.91 -15.34 5.60
N LYS A 130 -9.95 -15.86 6.83
CA LYS A 130 -11.19 -16.41 7.42
C LYS A 130 -12.20 -15.32 7.81
N SER A 131 -11.72 -14.09 8.06
CA SER A 131 -12.59 -13.02 8.51
C SER A 131 -13.41 -12.48 7.35
N ARG A 132 -14.74 -12.60 7.40
CA ARG A 132 -15.67 -12.04 6.40
C ARG A 132 -15.69 -10.51 6.35
N GLN A 133 -14.94 -9.85 7.23
CA GLN A 133 -14.92 -8.38 7.36
C GLN A 133 -13.96 -7.69 6.39
N THR A 134 -13.14 -8.45 5.68
CA THR A 134 -12.21 -7.89 4.71
C THR A 134 -12.88 -7.84 3.34
N PRO A 135 -12.99 -6.68 2.69
CA PRO A 135 -13.46 -6.61 1.33
C PRO A 135 -12.50 -7.40 0.43
N ALA A 136 -12.90 -8.60 0.07
CA ALA A 136 -12.16 -9.44 -0.85
C ALA A 136 -12.74 -9.22 -2.24
N GLN A 137 -11.93 -8.80 -3.20
CA GLN A 137 -12.24 -8.99 -4.60
C GLN A 137 -11.70 -10.36 -5.00
N CYS A 138 -12.54 -11.38 -4.93
CA CYS A 138 -12.25 -12.71 -5.46
C CYS A 138 -12.96 -12.89 -6.80
N SER A 139 -12.26 -13.43 -7.77
CA SER A 139 -12.85 -13.79 -9.06
C SER A 139 -13.79 -14.99 -8.96
N ASN A 140 -13.58 -15.88 -7.96
CA ASN A 140 -14.41 -17.06 -7.72
C ASN A 140 -14.59 -17.31 -6.21
N ALA A 141 -15.80 -17.68 -5.81
CA ALA A 141 -16.12 -18.00 -4.41
C ALA A 141 -15.41 -19.28 -3.88
N SER A 142 -15.10 -20.23 -4.78
CA SER A 142 -14.38 -21.46 -4.44
C SER A 142 -12.90 -21.21 -4.08
N ASP A 143 -12.27 -20.25 -4.74
CA ASP A 143 -10.87 -19.89 -4.47
C ASP A 143 -10.71 -19.28 -3.07
N HIS A 144 -11.77 -18.66 -2.56
CA HIS A 144 -11.78 -18.05 -1.23
C HIS A 144 -11.81 -19.07 -0.10
N GLN A 145 -12.44 -20.23 -0.31
CA GLN A 145 -12.58 -21.23 0.74
C GLN A 145 -11.27 -21.97 1.05
N LEU A 146 -10.40 -22.11 0.08
CA LEU A 146 -9.11 -22.81 0.24
C LEU A 146 -7.95 -21.87 0.60
N ALA A 147 -8.06 -20.59 0.27
CA ALA A 147 -7.00 -19.59 0.46
C ALA A 147 -6.40 -19.57 1.88
N HIS A 148 -7.24 -19.72 2.92
CA HIS A 148 -6.79 -19.73 4.30
C HIS A 148 -6.01 -20.99 4.69
N THR A 149 -6.22 -22.10 4.00
CA THR A 149 -5.46 -23.34 4.17
C THR A 149 -4.18 -23.28 3.38
N GLU A 150 -4.27 -22.86 2.13
CA GLU A 150 -3.13 -22.71 1.22
C GLU A 150 -2.03 -21.81 1.83
N ILE A 151 -2.39 -20.66 2.38
CA ILE A 151 -1.40 -19.73 2.95
C ILE A 151 -0.66 -20.28 4.17
N ARG A 152 -1.18 -21.33 4.81
CA ARG A 152 -0.53 -22.04 5.93
C ARG A 152 0.48 -23.08 5.47
N ASP A 153 0.32 -23.55 4.25
CA ASP A 153 1.22 -24.53 3.67
C ASP A 153 2.63 -23.91 3.56
N PRO A 154 3.66 -24.54 4.14
CA PRO A 154 5.04 -24.07 4.07
C PRO A 154 5.58 -24.02 2.63
N ASP A 155 5.06 -24.83 1.73
CA ASP A 155 5.47 -24.90 0.33
C ASP A 155 4.82 -23.77 -0.51
N THR A 156 3.78 -23.13 0.01
CA THR A 156 3.17 -21.95 -0.65
C THR A 156 4.13 -20.77 -0.63
N VAL A 157 4.43 -20.25 -1.81
CA VAL A 157 5.30 -19.06 -1.96
C VAL A 157 4.57 -17.81 -1.45
N ILE A 158 5.17 -17.10 -0.49
CA ILE A 158 4.70 -15.78 -0.03
C ILE A 158 5.83 -14.77 -0.23
N THR A 159 5.67 -13.90 -1.22
CA THR A 159 6.57 -12.75 -1.41
C THR A 159 6.19 -11.62 -0.47
N LYS A 160 7.18 -10.85 -0.04
CA LYS A 160 7.00 -9.77 0.94
C LYS A 160 7.60 -8.49 0.40
N GLU A 161 6.82 -7.41 0.44
CA GLU A 161 7.24 -6.07 0.11
C GLU A 161 6.97 -5.16 1.31
N TYR A 162 7.89 -4.23 1.56
CA TYR A 162 7.81 -3.28 2.67
C TYR A 162 7.78 -1.86 2.12
N VAL A 163 6.85 -1.04 2.58
CA VAL A 163 6.64 0.32 2.07
C VAL A 163 6.61 1.32 3.21
N VAL A 164 7.42 2.38 3.12
CA VAL A 164 7.25 3.60 3.92
C VAL A 164 6.59 4.66 3.05
N VAL A 165 5.50 5.25 3.53
CA VAL A 165 4.88 6.43 2.92
C VAL A 165 5.26 7.65 3.76
N VAL A 166 5.96 8.62 3.14
CA VAL A 166 6.50 9.78 3.85
C VAL A 166 6.52 10.99 2.93
N GLY A 167 6.20 12.16 3.47
CA GLY A 167 6.34 13.43 2.78
C GLY A 167 5.49 13.61 1.53
N ARG A 168 5.62 14.79 0.94
CA ARG A 168 4.98 15.18 -0.32
C ARG A 168 5.94 14.97 -1.49
N ARG A 169 5.41 14.79 -2.71
CA ARG A 169 6.21 14.64 -3.95
C ARG A 169 7.22 15.76 -4.13
N SER A 170 6.84 16.99 -3.81
CA SER A 170 7.72 18.16 -3.90
C SER A 170 9.01 18.03 -3.07
N SER A 171 8.98 17.25 -2.00
CA SER A 171 10.15 17.01 -1.13
C SER A 171 11.12 15.95 -1.66
N PHE A 172 10.82 15.34 -2.82
CA PHE A 172 11.66 14.34 -3.50
C PHE A 172 12.38 14.87 -4.75
N PHE A 173 12.26 16.16 -5.05
CA PHE A 173 12.81 16.73 -6.29
C PHE A 173 14.30 17.09 -6.25
N ASP A 174 15.06 16.68 -5.23
CA ASP A 174 16.51 16.80 -5.32
C ASP A 174 17.14 15.69 -6.18
N SER A 175 18.29 15.98 -6.79
CA SER A 175 18.96 15.10 -7.75
C SER A 175 19.32 13.72 -7.20
N ASN A 176 19.44 13.58 -5.88
CA ASN A 176 19.91 12.36 -5.23
C ASN A 176 18.75 11.50 -4.70
N SER A 177 17.55 12.06 -4.56
CA SER A 177 16.40 11.32 -3.98
C SER A 177 15.98 10.11 -4.81
N GLN A 178 16.09 10.20 -6.13
CA GLN A 178 15.73 9.09 -7.02
C GLN A 178 16.71 7.91 -6.88
N GLU A 179 18.00 8.18 -6.87
CA GLU A 179 19.06 7.19 -6.69
C GLU A 179 18.90 6.49 -5.32
N ARG A 180 18.76 7.29 -4.25
CA ARG A 180 18.55 6.78 -2.88
C ARG A 180 17.33 5.88 -2.76
N ARG A 181 16.22 6.27 -3.38
CA ARG A 181 15.01 5.41 -3.43
C ARG A 181 15.28 4.11 -4.15
N GLY A 182 16.08 4.12 -5.23
CA GLY A 182 16.52 2.93 -5.95
C GLY A 182 17.32 1.98 -5.08
N GLU A 183 18.25 2.50 -4.26
CA GLU A 183 19.03 1.70 -3.32
C GLU A 183 18.15 0.99 -2.28
N HIS A 184 17.16 1.69 -1.72
CA HIS A 184 16.19 1.08 -0.79
C HIS A 184 15.31 0.04 -1.48
N TYR A 185 14.85 0.34 -2.70
CA TYR A 185 14.05 -0.59 -3.50
C TYR A 185 14.79 -1.90 -3.77
N ALA A 186 16.09 -1.84 -4.09
CA ALA A 186 16.95 -3.01 -4.29
C ALA A 186 17.05 -3.89 -3.02
N ARG A 187 16.80 -3.32 -1.84
CA ARG A 187 16.75 -4.03 -0.54
C ARG A 187 15.33 -4.51 -0.17
N GLY A 188 14.36 -4.38 -1.07
CA GLY A 188 12.97 -4.75 -0.82
C GLY A 188 12.18 -3.71 0.01
N GLN A 189 12.71 -2.49 0.16
CA GLN A 189 12.09 -1.38 0.89
C GLN A 189 11.68 -0.28 -0.09
N ARG A 190 10.39 -0.08 -0.27
CA ARG A 190 9.88 0.97 -1.15
C ARG A 190 9.54 2.24 -0.36
N ILE A 191 9.97 3.39 -0.88
CA ILE A 191 9.65 4.70 -0.33
C ILE A 191 8.67 5.39 -1.27
N ALA A 192 7.50 5.77 -0.76
CA ALA A 192 6.44 6.43 -1.50
C ALA A 192 6.08 7.79 -0.88
N SER A 193 5.55 8.72 -1.68
CA SER A 193 4.98 9.98 -1.18
C SER A 193 3.47 9.86 -1.00
N TYR A 194 2.89 10.70 -0.15
CA TYR A 194 1.44 10.82 0.00
C TYR A 194 0.73 11.27 -1.29
N ASP A 195 1.42 11.99 -2.18
CA ASP A 195 0.84 12.36 -3.48
C ASP A 195 0.54 11.16 -4.36
N ARG A 196 1.20 10.01 -4.14
CA ARG A 196 0.85 8.77 -4.84
C ARG A 196 -0.54 8.26 -4.43
N LEU A 197 -0.91 8.44 -3.16
CA LEU A 197 -2.26 8.15 -2.67
C LEU A 197 -3.28 9.15 -3.24
N LEU A 198 -2.91 10.44 -3.27
CA LEU A 198 -3.75 11.48 -3.85
C LEU A 198 -4.02 11.25 -5.34
N ASP A 199 -3.01 10.84 -6.12
CA ASP A 199 -3.19 10.50 -7.53
C ASP A 199 -4.23 9.37 -7.71
N GLN A 200 -4.17 8.36 -6.84
CA GLN A 200 -5.14 7.25 -6.90
C GLN A 200 -6.53 7.66 -6.41
N ALA A 201 -6.62 8.51 -5.40
CA ALA A 201 -7.89 9.11 -5.00
C ALA A 201 -8.52 9.88 -6.17
N LYS A 202 -7.71 10.65 -6.91
CA LYS A 202 -8.13 11.39 -8.12
C LYS A 202 -8.63 10.45 -9.25
N ILE A 203 -8.09 9.26 -9.36
CA ILE A 203 -8.53 8.25 -10.34
C ILE A 203 -9.84 7.58 -9.91
N LEU A 204 -10.00 7.30 -8.63
CA LEU A 204 -11.18 6.64 -8.06
C LEU A 204 -12.37 7.57 -7.91
N ASP A 205 -12.15 8.89 -7.78
CA ASP A 205 -13.20 9.89 -7.57
C ASP A 205 -14.03 10.12 -8.85
N PRO A 206 -15.29 9.67 -8.91
CA PRO A 206 -16.12 9.79 -10.11
C PRO A 206 -16.58 11.24 -10.38
N LEU A 207 -16.58 12.13 -9.37
CA LEU A 207 -16.99 13.54 -9.54
C LEU A 207 -15.96 14.27 -10.41
N ARG A 208 -14.69 13.91 -10.31
CA ARG A 208 -13.64 14.50 -11.15
C ARG A 208 -13.76 14.12 -12.62
N LYS A 209 -14.31 12.94 -12.93
CA LYS A 209 -14.51 12.48 -14.33
C LYS A 209 -15.56 13.30 -15.07
N ARG A 210 -16.48 13.94 -14.34
CA ARG A 210 -17.53 14.80 -14.95
C ARG A 210 -17.00 16.17 -15.35
N SER A 211 -15.90 16.63 -14.77
CA SER A 211 -15.29 17.94 -15.06
C SER A 211 -14.18 17.91 -16.12
N SER A 212 -13.78 16.74 -16.59
CA SER A 212 -12.75 16.57 -17.64
C SER A 212 -13.36 15.87 -18.86
N PRO A 213 -13.58 16.56 -19.98
CA PRO A 213 -14.03 15.90 -21.18
C PRO A 213 -12.92 15.04 -21.78
N GLY A 214 -13.15 13.74 -21.92
CA GLY A 214 -12.56 12.97 -23.00
C GLY A 214 -11.41 12.01 -22.72
N ARG A 215 -11.20 11.46 -21.52
CA ARG A 215 -10.31 10.29 -21.36
C ARG A 215 -11.06 9.07 -20.82
N SER A 216 -11.01 7.98 -21.60
CA SER A 216 -11.60 6.69 -21.24
C SER A 216 -10.78 6.00 -20.13
N LEU A 217 -11.46 5.22 -19.28
CA LEU A 217 -10.82 4.36 -18.28
C LEU A 217 -9.82 3.35 -18.89
N ARG A 218 -9.99 3.03 -20.17
CA ARG A 218 -9.08 2.13 -20.91
C ARG A 218 -7.67 2.70 -21.08
N ASP A 219 -7.53 4.04 -21.08
CA ASP A 219 -6.25 4.72 -21.27
C ASP A 219 -5.33 4.63 -20.04
N PHE A 220 -5.87 4.18 -18.91
CA PHE A 220 -5.13 4.10 -17.63
C PHE A 220 -4.85 2.67 -17.14
N ILE A 221 -5.39 1.64 -17.82
CA ILE A 221 -5.29 0.24 -17.35
C ILE A 221 -4.16 -0.53 -18.03
N SER A 222 -3.60 -0.03 -19.12
CA SER A 222 -2.46 -0.67 -19.80
C SER A 222 -1.14 0.04 -19.43
N PRO A 223 -0.25 -0.58 -18.65
CA PRO A 223 1.12 -0.07 -18.44
C PRO A 223 2.06 -0.42 -19.60
N TYR A 224 1.59 -1.11 -20.63
CA TYR A 224 2.39 -1.48 -21.80
C TYR A 224 1.90 -0.74 -23.04
N PRO A 225 2.79 0.00 -23.75
CA PRO A 225 2.46 0.48 -25.08
C PRO A 225 2.23 -0.74 -25.97
N ALA A 226 1.14 -0.68 -26.77
CA ALA A 226 0.95 -1.66 -27.83
C ALA A 226 2.22 -1.62 -28.71
N SER A 227 2.91 -2.75 -28.76
CA SER A 227 4.02 -2.95 -29.68
C SER A 227 3.53 -2.76 -31.10
N ALA A 228 4.15 -1.81 -31.78
CA ALA A 228 4.01 -1.60 -33.22
C ALA A 228 4.65 -2.73 -33.99
#